data_ffd6e36e36bffe472ff4cf44938b14ca
#
_entry.id   ffd6e36e36bffe472ff4cf44938b14ca
#
_cell.length_a   1.000
_cell.length_b   1.000
_cell.length_c   1.000
_cell.angle_alpha   90.00
_cell.angle_beta   90.00
_cell.angle_gamma   90.00
#
_symmetry.space_group_name_H-M   'P 1'
#
loop_
_entity.id
_entity.type
_entity.pdbx_description
1 polymer ?
#
loop_
_entity_poly.entity_id
_entity_poly.type
_entity_poly.pdbx_seq_one_letter_code
_entity_poly.pdbx_strand_id
1 'polypeptide(L)'
;MGIPYEVIIEKWWGMYNDGKTPVTSNRDVLTFELAVNLRHICGFDRKLMDRVIPCYDGFPEEQKMKCIDSALAERRTQMPKRLKDVLNALRQEYLKTGCGTAQDGVQVADALDEAMQQDELWHFNRLPKLPMGVSDSVAAAGTPLCMATLIGIAPALGALATGVKLDVHGNARGLNLISYICGEFGSGKGQLDPIIGAWMYELQAQTDIYTQQEEEWAQKTRRMKSGKAPEQPKLPVRMLPLNNTLANIAERLGNAEEKHSFSFTPEADTVAMKWKSSMSDFSVMLRQAYDESRYDREAKSADATRVHIKKLLWNVTMCGTQDALYRVITNYTDGLLSRISIARTPDNTFAPLALKPSHLTDKQEEHIHQVAHLLPMMQGTVVLHKLENRGREWLERIRMEAMKNDDRVLARQRLRGCVNAQRITCALWLCKVAESLIGRFGLSGAEKRLKLTPKLWITTLEKLQNDDMLQTFDLIADYLIDNDLYYFRERIEGAYESKNYQIGPRNRVGKNDSIFARLADEFSMEQAIQQCMAVKGANVSRNSVRMMLKNWRNQGLIVVSHTPGHFQKVQNLPAGGH
;
A
#
# COMPACT_ATOMS: atom_id res chain seq x y z
N MET A 1 0.41 17.95 -30.76
CA MET A 1 0.51 19.39 -30.35
C MET A 1 1.63 19.50 -29.35
N GLY A 2 2.68 20.24 -29.67
CA GLY A 2 3.81 20.45 -28.76
C GLY A 2 3.49 21.56 -27.75
N ILE A 3 3.68 21.29 -26.46
CA ILE A 3 3.58 22.28 -25.39
C ILE A 3 5.00 22.75 -25.03
N PRO A 4 5.31 24.06 -25.05
CA PRO A 4 6.64 24.56 -24.67
C PRO A 4 7.03 24.15 -23.23
N TYR A 5 8.31 23.89 -23.01
CA TYR A 5 8.82 23.52 -21.67
C TYR A 5 8.57 24.58 -20.62
N GLU A 6 8.64 25.87 -21.01
CA GLU A 6 8.38 27.01 -20.12
C GLU A 6 6.97 26.94 -19.53
N VAL A 7 5.97 26.60 -20.36
CA VAL A 7 4.56 26.45 -19.94
C VAL A 7 4.40 25.27 -18.97
N ILE A 8 5.14 24.19 -19.19
CA ILE A 8 5.13 23.04 -18.26
C ILE A 8 5.74 23.44 -16.91
N ILE A 9 6.84 24.19 -16.92
CA ILE A 9 7.52 24.66 -15.71
C ILE A 9 6.67 25.68 -14.96
N GLU A 10 6.04 26.63 -15.65
CA GLU A 10 5.11 27.59 -15.02
C GLU A 10 3.92 26.87 -14.36
N LYS A 11 3.33 25.88 -15.06
CA LYS A 11 2.24 25.10 -14.51
C LYS A 11 2.69 24.26 -13.30
N TRP A 12 3.92 23.71 -13.35
CA TRP A 12 4.53 23.04 -12.21
C TRP A 12 4.63 23.93 -10.99
N TRP A 13 5.17 25.14 -11.13
CA TRP A 13 5.27 26.10 -10.02
C TRP A 13 3.88 26.51 -9.52
N GLY A 14 2.92 26.70 -10.41
CA GLY A 14 1.54 27.00 -10.04
C GLY A 14 0.87 25.93 -9.20
N MET A 15 1.11 24.65 -9.52
CA MET A 15 0.46 23.53 -8.84
C MET A 15 1.17 23.10 -7.55
N TYR A 16 2.50 23.27 -7.47
CA TYR A 16 3.29 22.65 -6.39
C TYR A 16 4.15 23.61 -5.58
N ASN A 17 4.16 24.90 -5.92
CA ASN A 17 4.89 25.93 -5.18
C ASN A 17 4.16 27.29 -5.13
N ASP A 18 2.84 27.29 -5.13
CA ASP A 18 1.98 28.50 -5.08
C ASP A 18 2.34 29.56 -6.15
N GLY A 19 2.83 29.16 -7.30
CA GLY A 19 3.29 30.04 -8.37
C GLY A 19 4.63 30.75 -8.10
N LYS A 20 5.32 30.42 -7.00
CA LYS A 20 6.59 31.04 -6.65
C LYS A 20 7.74 30.31 -7.31
N THR A 21 8.66 31.05 -7.92
CA THR A 21 9.92 30.52 -8.44
C THR A 21 10.95 30.30 -7.32
N PRO A 22 11.96 29.45 -7.51
CA PRO A 22 13.04 29.26 -6.54
C PRO A 22 13.75 30.56 -6.16
N VAL A 23 14.02 30.73 -4.86
CA VAL A 23 14.77 31.87 -4.30
C VAL A 23 16.04 31.38 -3.60
N THR A 24 16.96 32.28 -3.25
CA THR A 24 18.28 31.97 -2.69
C THR A 24 18.25 30.94 -1.55
N SER A 25 17.20 30.91 -0.72
CA SER A 25 17.10 30.00 0.43
C SER A 25 16.69 28.57 0.08
N ASN A 26 16.07 28.31 -1.10
CA ASN A 26 15.52 27.02 -1.46
C ASN A 26 15.79 26.59 -2.92
N ARG A 27 16.56 27.38 -3.66
CA ARG A 27 16.77 27.16 -5.11
C ARG A 27 17.42 25.81 -5.43
N ASP A 28 18.32 25.31 -4.57
CA ASP A 28 18.98 24.02 -4.76
C ASP A 28 17.96 22.88 -4.72
N VAL A 29 17.09 22.88 -3.70
CA VAL A 29 16.08 21.84 -3.49
C VAL A 29 15.03 21.89 -4.60
N LEU A 30 14.49 23.07 -4.90
CA LEU A 30 13.42 23.21 -5.88
C LEU A 30 13.93 22.97 -7.31
N THR A 31 15.17 23.38 -7.64
CA THR A 31 15.77 23.08 -8.94
C THR A 31 16.02 21.58 -9.10
N PHE A 32 16.47 20.90 -8.04
CA PHE A 32 16.63 19.46 -8.05
C PHE A 32 15.27 18.74 -8.22
N GLU A 33 14.23 19.15 -7.47
CA GLU A 33 12.88 18.58 -7.64
C GLU A 33 12.34 18.78 -9.06
N LEU A 34 12.50 19.97 -9.63
CA LEU A 34 12.10 20.25 -11.00
C LEU A 34 12.87 19.35 -11.99
N ALA A 35 14.20 19.22 -11.80
CA ALA A 35 15.04 18.39 -12.65
C ALA A 35 14.66 16.89 -12.60
N VAL A 36 14.35 16.36 -11.42
CA VAL A 36 13.86 14.96 -11.24
C VAL A 36 12.59 14.71 -12.04
N ASN A 37 11.73 15.70 -12.14
CA ASN A 37 10.48 15.58 -12.90
C ASN A 37 10.73 15.76 -14.41
N LEU A 38 11.38 16.84 -14.83
CA LEU A 38 11.58 17.17 -16.23
C LEU A 38 12.45 16.18 -16.99
N ARG A 39 13.36 15.46 -16.34
CA ARG A 39 14.22 14.45 -17.01
C ARG A 39 13.43 13.44 -17.84
N HIS A 40 12.20 13.10 -17.41
CA HIS A 40 11.34 12.13 -18.09
C HIS A 40 10.82 12.63 -19.44
N ILE A 41 10.58 13.93 -19.58
CA ILE A 41 10.14 14.55 -20.86
C ILE A 41 11.31 15.14 -21.65
N CYS A 42 12.49 15.24 -21.03
CA CYS A 42 13.74 15.61 -21.70
C CYS A 42 14.54 14.39 -22.20
N GLY A 43 13.97 13.18 -22.16
CA GLY A 43 14.64 11.96 -22.60
C GLY A 43 15.94 11.64 -21.84
N PHE A 44 16.08 12.10 -20.60
CA PHE A 44 17.31 12.00 -19.78
C PHE A 44 18.53 12.69 -20.42
N ASP A 45 18.31 13.59 -21.38
CA ASP A 45 19.37 14.34 -22.03
C ASP A 45 19.83 15.52 -21.15
N ARG A 46 21.05 15.43 -20.65
CA ARG A 46 21.71 16.43 -19.79
C ARG A 46 21.75 17.82 -20.44
N LYS A 47 22.05 17.90 -21.75
CA LYS A 47 22.16 19.17 -22.49
C LYS A 47 20.80 19.81 -22.69
N LEU A 48 19.78 19.02 -22.97
CA LEU A 48 18.42 19.51 -23.09
C LEU A 48 17.91 20.01 -21.74
N MET A 49 18.15 19.28 -20.64
CA MET A 49 17.76 19.71 -19.29
C MET A 49 18.44 21.01 -18.87
N ASP A 50 19.73 21.18 -19.18
CA ASP A 50 20.47 22.41 -18.91
C ASP A 50 19.87 23.61 -19.63
N ARG A 51 19.45 23.43 -20.90
CA ARG A 51 18.82 24.49 -21.70
C ARG A 51 17.41 24.83 -21.22
N VAL A 52 16.65 23.84 -20.76
CA VAL A 52 15.23 23.97 -20.40
C VAL A 52 15.04 24.50 -18.97
N ILE A 53 15.90 24.10 -18.04
CA ILE A 53 15.79 24.54 -16.63
C ILE A 53 16.45 25.90 -16.45
N PRO A 54 15.68 26.96 -16.09
CA PRO A 54 16.24 28.29 -15.90
C PRO A 54 17.15 28.39 -14.67
N CYS A 55 18.08 29.34 -14.69
CA CYS A 55 18.82 29.76 -13.48
C CYS A 55 17.96 30.79 -12.71
N TYR A 56 17.40 30.36 -11.60
CA TYR A 56 16.56 31.22 -10.77
C TYR A 56 17.40 32.03 -9.75
N ASP A 57 17.04 33.28 -9.52
CA ASP A 57 17.59 34.15 -8.46
C ASP A 57 19.14 34.12 -8.40
N GLY A 58 19.80 34.27 -9.55
CA GLY A 58 21.25 34.24 -9.65
C GLY A 58 21.90 32.90 -9.28
N PHE A 59 21.19 31.77 -9.45
CA PHE A 59 21.73 30.44 -9.17
C PHE A 59 22.95 30.15 -10.04
N PRO A 60 24.13 29.84 -9.45
CA PRO A 60 25.31 29.55 -10.23
C PRO A 60 25.12 28.36 -11.14
N GLU A 61 25.53 28.48 -12.40
CA GLU A 61 25.35 27.43 -13.42
C GLU A 61 25.98 26.08 -13.01
N GLU A 62 27.14 26.11 -12.33
CA GLU A 62 27.77 24.92 -11.77
C GLU A 62 26.91 24.21 -10.73
N GLN A 63 26.17 24.95 -9.91
CA GLN A 63 25.28 24.38 -8.89
C GLN A 63 24.01 23.85 -9.53
N LYS A 64 23.43 24.55 -10.51
CA LYS A 64 22.33 24.03 -11.34
C LYS A 64 22.72 22.70 -11.99
N MET A 65 23.91 22.63 -12.57
CA MET A 65 24.39 21.40 -13.21
C MET A 65 24.57 20.25 -12.21
N LYS A 66 25.01 20.52 -10.98
CA LYS A 66 25.04 19.49 -9.92
C LYS A 66 23.64 19.00 -9.56
N CYS A 67 22.63 19.85 -9.55
CA CYS A 67 21.24 19.43 -9.35
C CYS A 67 20.75 18.53 -10.48
N ILE A 68 21.05 18.89 -11.73
CA ILE A 68 20.71 18.11 -12.92
C ILE A 68 21.43 16.76 -12.89
N ASP A 69 22.74 16.72 -12.64
CA ASP A 69 23.51 15.48 -12.57
C ASP A 69 23.02 14.57 -11.43
N SER A 70 22.66 15.14 -10.30
CA SER A 70 22.04 14.40 -9.18
C SER A 70 20.67 13.84 -9.55
N ALA A 71 19.87 14.61 -10.28
CA ALA A 71 18.56 14.16 -10.75
C ALA A 71 18.69 13.02 -11.78
N LEU A 72 19.66 13.10 -12.69
CA LEU A 72 19.92 12.04 -13.67
C LEU A 72 20.48 10.75 -13.03
N ALA A 73 21.21 10.88 -11.93
CA ALA A 73 21.73 9.74 -11.16
C ALA A 73 20.68 9.03 -10.32
N GLU A 74 19.52 9.63 -10.11
CA GLU A 74 18.42 8.97 -9.38
C GLU A 74 17.91 7.73 -10.14
N ARG A 75 17.79 6.61 -9.43
CA ARG A 75 17.37 5.32 -10.00
C ARG A 75 15.89 5.24 -10.42
N ARG A 76 15.06 6.18 -10.01
CA ARG A 76 13.64 6.21 -10.36
C ARG A 76 13.48 6.46 -11.85
N THR A 77 13.01 5.46 -12.57
CA THR A 77 12.80 5.52 -14.02
C THR A 77 11.35 5.80 -14.40
N GLN A 78 10.44 5.77 -13.43
CA GLN A 78 9.03 6.07 -13.64
C GLN A 78 8.77 7.57 -13.59
N MET A 79 7.94 8.06 -14.52
CA MET A 79 7.51 9.46 -14.52
C MET A 79 6.74 9.77 -13.23
N PRO A 80 7.18 10.77 -12.43
CA PRO A 80 6.54 11.13 -11.17
C PRO A 80 5.08 11.54 -11.36
N LYS A 81 4.23 11.23 -10.37
CA LYS A 81 2.81 11.61 -10.38
C LYS A 81 2.62 13.11 -10.60
N ARG A 82 3.40 13.94 -9.89
CA ARG A 82 3.33 15.41 -10.04
C ARG A 82 3.51 15.85 -11.50
N LEU A 83 4.45 15.27 -12.23
CA LEU A 83 4.62 15.60 -13.64
C LEU A 83 3.43 15.10 -14.48
N LYS A 84 2.95 13.89 -14.25
CA LYS A 84 1.75 13.36 -14.93
C LYS A 84 0.54 14.27 -14.72
N ASP A 85 0.32 14.75 -13.49
CA ASP A 85 -0.78 15.66 -13.14
C ASP A 85 -0.65 17.02 -13.89
N VAL A 86 0.55 17.59 -13.96
CA VAL A 86 0.82 18.81 -14.74
C VAL A 86 0.54 18.60 -16.22
N LEU A 87 1.06 17.52 -16.81
CA LEU A 87 0.88 17.21 -18.23
C LEU A 87 -0.60 16.96 -18.56
N ASN A 88 -1.34 16.24 -17.71
CA ASN A 88 -2.77 16.01 -17.87
C ASN A 88 -3.57 17.32 -17.78
N ALA A 89 -3.25 18.19 -16.84
CA ALA A 89 -3.90 19.49 -16.72
C ALA A 89 -3.69 20.35 -17.97
N LEU A 90 -2.45 20.42 -18.46
CA LEU A 90 -2.11 21.14 -19.69
C LEU A 90 -2.79 20.53 -20.92
N ARG A 91 -2.81 19.21 -21.04
CA ARG A 91 -3.53 18.52 -22.12
C ARG A 91 -5.01 18.91 -22.16
N GLN A 92 -5.67 18.94 -21.01
CA GLN A 92 -7.08 19.36 -20.91
C GLN A 92 -7.29 20.83 -21.27
N GLU A 93 -6.39 21.71 -20.86
CA GLU A 93 -6.45 23.15 -21.19
C GLU A 93 -6.26 23.38 -22.69
N TYR A 94 -5.26 22.74 -23.31
CA TYR A 94 -4.99 22.84 -24.75
C TYR A 94 -6.07 22.22 -25.63
N LEU A 95 -6.71 21.14 -25.19
CA LEU A 95 -7.88 20.58 -25.90
C LEU A 95 -9.08 21.53 -25.90
N LYS A 96 -9.23 22.36 -24.88
CA LYS A 96 -10.32 23.36 -24.78
C LYS A 96 -10.03 24.63 -25.59
N THR A 97 -8.78 25.03 -25.72
CA THR A 97 -8.38 26.29 -26.31
C THR A 97 -7.94 26.20 -27.78
N GLY A 98 -7.68 25.01 -28.30
CA GLY A 98 -7.35 24.78 -29.73
C GLY A 98 -6.03 25.41 -30.18
N CYS A 99 -5.15 25.86 -29.30
CA CYS A 99 -3.96 26.65 -29.62
C CYS A 99 -2.66 25.85 -29.45
N GLY A 100 -1.73 25.99 -30.40
CA GLY A 100 -0.30 25.77 -30.22
C GLY A 100 0.34 24.70 -31.12
N THR A 101 1.17 25.15 -32.04
CA THR A 101 2.29 24.40 -32.62
C THR A 101 3.57 25.14 -32.25
N ALA A 102 4.30 24.65 -31.25
CA ALA A 102 5.65 25.11 -30.96
C ALA A 102 6.66 24.14 -31.56
N GLN A 103 7.70 24.66 -32.23
CA GLN A 103 8.77 23.86 -32.81
C GLN A 103 9.67 23.13 -31.77
N ASP A 104 9.74 23.66 -30.53
CA ASP A 104 10.51 23.09 -29.42
C ASP A 104 9.59 22.72 -28.24
N GLY A 105 8.54 21.95 -28.47
CA GLY A 105 7.58 21.58 -27.43
C GLY A 105 7.46 20.07 -27.25
N VAL A 106 7.07 19.65 -26.06
CA VAL A 106 6.77 18.25 -25.75
C VAL A 106 5.41 17.88 -26.34
N GLN A 107 5.33 16.82 -27.08
CA GLN A 107 4.05 16.19 -27.44
C GLN A 107 3.53 15.45 -26.19
N VAL A 108 2.72 16.13 -25.38
CA VAL A 108 2.31 15.66 -24.06
C VAL A 108 1.53 14.35 -24.14
N ALA A 109 0.73 14.15 -25.20
CA ALA A 109 0.03 12.87 -25.37
C ALA A 109 1.02 11.72 -25.59
N ASP A 110 1.98 11.92 -26.52
CA ASP A 110 2.98 10.90 -26.86
C ASP A 110 3.90 10.63 -25.66
N ALA A 111 4.34 11.68 -24.94
CA ALA A 111 5.18 11.53 -23.76
C ALA A 111 4.47 10.80 -22.59
N LEU A 112 3.16 11.00 -22.42
CA LEU A 112 2.37 10.25 -21.44
C LEU A 112 2.18 8.80 -21.87
N ASP A 113 1.89 8.54 -23.14
CA ASP A 113 1.71 7.20 -23.67
C ASP A 113 3.03 6.41 -23.67
N GLU A 114 4.15 7.04 -24.05
CA GLU A 114 5.49 6.45 -23.94
C GLU A 114 5.89 6.16 -22.49
N ALA A 115 5.61 7.10 -21.56
CA ALA A 115 5.89 6.89 -20.15
C ALA A 115 5.06 5.75 -19.56
N MET A 116 3.80 5.59 -19.99
CA MET A 116 2.95 4.48 -19.57
C MET A 116 3.48 3.15 -20.11
N GLN A 117 3.83 3.06 -21.39
CA GLN A 117 4.42 1.87 -21.99
C GLN A 117 5.78 1.52 -21.36
N GLN A 118 6.63 2.51 -21.10
CA GLN A 118 7.91 2.28 -20.43
C GLN A 118 7.74 1.79 -18.99
N ASP A 119 6.78 2.33 -18.24
CA ASP A 119 6.45 1.87 -16.88
C ASP A 119 5.99 0.41 -16.88
N GLU A 120 5.17 0.00 -17.85
CA GLU A 120 4.64 -1.36 -17.98
C GLU A 120 5.71 -2.38 -18.36
N LEU A 121 6.55 -2.05 -19.34
CA LEU A 121 7.60 -2.93 -19.86
C LEU A 121 8.83 -2.94 -18.97
N TRP A 122 9.09 -1.85 -18.24
CA TRP A 122 10.31 -1.69 -17.45
C TRP A 122 10.48 -2.78 -16.37
N HIS A 123 9.42 -3.06 -15.63
CA HIS A 123 9.45 -4.11 -14.61
C HIS A 123 9.53 -5.49 -15.24
N PHE A 124 8.72 -5.74 -16.28
CA PHE A 124 8.68 -7.03 -16.95
C PHE A 124 10.03 -7.39 -17.57
N ASN A 125 10.69 -6.46 -18.27
CA ASN A 125 11.98 -6.70 -18.92
C ASN A 125 13.12 -6.95 -17.91
N ARG A 126 12.92 -6.63 -16.65
CA ARG A 126 13.88 -6.85 -15.57
C ARG A 126 13.55 -8.03 -14.68
N LEU A 127 12.40 -8.64 -14.86
CA LEU A 127 12.07 -9.87 -14.13
C LEU A 127 13.04 -10.97 -14.58
N PRO A 128 13.71 -11.62 -13.62
CA PRO A 128 14.49 -12.81 -13.92
C PRO A 128 13.56 -13.98 -14.25
N LYS A 129 14.15 -15.14 -14.50
CA LYS A 129 13.37 -16.35 -14.73
C LYS A 129 12.56 -16.71 -13.47
N LEU A 130 11.24 -16.55 -13.58
CA LEU A 130 10.30 -16.87 -12.50
C LEU A 130 10.07 -18.38 -12.37
N PRO A 131 9.73 -18.87 -11.16
CA PRO A 131 9.37 -20.26 -10.93
C PRO A 131 8.11 -20.70 -11.68
N MET A 132 7.98 -22.01 -11.92
CA MET A 132 6.76 -22.65 -12.43
C MET A 132 5.55 -22.29 -11.56
N GLY A 133 4.40 -22.10 -12.16
CA GLY A 133 3.19 -21.58 -11.54
C GLY A 133 3.20 -20.06 -11.41
N VAL A 134 4.29 -19.45 -10.94
CA VAL A 134 4.44 -17.98 -10.85
C VAL A 134 4.60 -17.38 -12.25
N SER A 135 5.49 -17.97 -13.08
CA SER A 135 5.65 -17.56 -14.49
C SER A 135 4.35 -17.76 -15.29
N ASP A 136 3.63 -18.86 -15.00
CA ASP A 136 2.34 -19.15 -15.64
C ASP A 136 1.28 -18.10 -15.26
N SER A 137 1.24 -17.70 -13.98
CA SER A 137 0.36 -16.65 -13.48
C SER A 137 0.63 -15.29 -14.14
N VAL A 138 1.90 -14.90 -14.26
CA VAL A 138 2.29 -13.65 -14.92
C VAL A 138 1.97 -13.69 -16.42
N ALA A 139 2.20 -14.82 -17.08
CA ALA A 139 1.87 -14.99 -18.52
C ALA A 139 0.36 -14.92 -18.75
N ALA A 140 -0.45 -15.51 -17.87
CA ALA A 140 -1.91 -15.45 -17.95
C ALA A 140 -2.48 -14.06 -17.68
N ALA A 141 -1.89 -13.29 -16.76
CA ALA A 141 -2.31 -11.91 -16.49
C ALA A 141 -1.89 -10.92 -17.57
N GLY A 142 -0.81 -11.24 -18.28
CA GLY A 142 -0.19 -10.37 -19.29
C GLY A 142 0.89 -9.45 -18.70
N THR A 143 1.79 -9.03 -19.60
CA THR A 143 2.99 -8.25 -19.26
C THR A 143 2.73 -7.02 -18.38
N PRO A 144 1.73 -6.18 -18.67
CA PRO A 144 1.48 -4.97 -17.90
C PRO A 144 1.10 -5.22 -16.45
N LEU A 145 0.57 -6.42 -16.16
CA LEU A 145 0.12 -6.81 -14.81
C LEU A 145 1.17 -7.64 -14.05
N CYS A 146 2.39 -7.78 -14.55
CA CYS A 146 3.40 -8.67 -13.97
C CYS A 146 3.64 -8.41 -12.48
N MET A 147 3.89 -7.16 -12.07
CA MET A 147 4.12 -6.83 -10.66
C MET A 147 2.85 -6.94 -9.81
N ALA A 148 1.70 -6.52 -10.34
CA ALA A 148 0.40 -6.67 -9.68
C ALA A 148 0.09 -8.16 -9.42
N THR A 149 0.44 -9.04 -10.37
CA THR A 149 0.27 -10.48 -10.23
C THR A 149 1.20 -11.05 -9.16
N LEU A 150 2.50 -10.72 -9.17
CA LEU A 150 3.45 -11.20 -8.17
C LEU A 150 3.04 -10.80 -6.74
N ILE A 151 2.65 -9.53 -6.57
CA ILE A 151 2.20 -9.02 -5.26
C ILE A 151 0.83 -9.61 -4.87
N GLY A 152 -0.07 -9.77 -5.85
CA GLY A 152 -1.43 -10.28 -5.64
C GLY A 152 -1.51 -11.74 -5.24
N ILE A 153 -0.67 -12.61 -5.82
CA ILE A 153 -0.64 -14.06 -5.47
C ILE A 153 0.16 -14.35 -4.20
N ALA A 154 1.06 -13.45 -3.77
CA ALA A 154 1.95 -13.72 -2.64
C ALA A 154 1.21 -14.09 -1.33
N PRO A 155 0.09 -13.44 -0.93
CA PRO A 155 -0.67 -13.86 0.24
C PRO A 155 -1.29 -15.26 0.08
N ALA A 156 -1.72 -15.65 -1.13
CA ALA A 156 -2.23 -17.00 -1.40
C ALA A 156 -1.13 -18.04 -1.21
N LEU A 157 0.07 -17.80 -1.75
CA LEU A 157 1.24 -18.66 -1.54
C LEU A 157 1.62 -18.77 -0.06
N GLY A 158 1.59 -17.65 0.68
CA GLY A 158 1.82 -17.63 2.13
C GLY A 158 0.78 -18.45 2.90
N ALA A 159 -0.48 -18.42 2.48
CA ALA A 159 -1.54 -19.22 3.09
C ALA A 159 -1.42 -20.70 2.80
N LEU A 160 -0.96 -21.09 1.61
CA LEU A 160 -0.67 -22.48 1.26
C LEU A 160 0.55 -22.99 2.03
N ALA A 161 1.62 -22.23 2.09
CA ALA A 161 2.85 -22.58 2.81
C ALA A 161 2.73 -22.39 4.34
N THR A 162 1.64 -22.85 4.92
CA THR A 162 1.26 -22.59 6.32
C THR A 162 2.27 -23.09 7.36
N GLY A 163 3.08 -24.10 7.03
CA GLY A 163 4.12 -24.65 7.92
C GLY A 163 5.48 -23.96 7.82
N VAL A 164 5.65 -23.05 6.87
CA VAL A 164 6.91 -22.36 6.58
C VAL A 164 7.07 -21.12 7.45
N LYS A 165 8.28 -20.95 8.01
CA LYS A 165 8.68 -19.72 8.68
C LYS A 165 9.97 -19.20 8.09
N LEU A 166 9.99 -17.91 7.79
CA LEU A 166 11.18 -17.18 7.40
C LEU A 166 11.73 -16.44 8.63
N ASP A 167 12.97 -16.68 8.96
CA ASP A 167 13.68 -15.88 9.95
C ASP A 167 14.26 -14.63 9.25
N VAL A 168 13.84 -13.47 9.72
CA VAL A 168 14.35 -12.17 9.26
C VAL A 168 14.94 -11.46 10.48
N HIS A 169 16.25 -11.31 10.51
CA HIS A 169 16.99 -10.66 11.59
C HIS A 169 16.71 -11.25 12.99
N GLY A 170 16.63 -12.56 13.09
CA GLY A 170 16.38 -13.27 14.35
C GLY A 170 14.90 -13.35 14.75
N ASN A 171 13.98 -12.96 13.85
CA ASN A 171 12.54 -13.05 14.04
C ASN A 171 11.92 -14.06 13.07
N ALA A 172 11.78 -15.30 13.51
CA ALA A 172 11.14 -16.35 12.72
C ALA A 172 9.61 -16.20 12.74
N ARG A 173 9.02 -15.88 11.58
CA ARG A 173 7.57 -15.72 11.40
C ARG A 173 7.09 -16.41 10.14
N GLY A 174 5.82 -16.76 10.08
CA GLY A 174 5.17 -17.27 8.88
C GLY A 174 5.14 -16.22 7.77
N LEU A 175 4.69 -16.66 6.61
CA LEU A 175 4.56 -15.80 5.43
C LEU A 175 3.19 -15.08 5.45
N ASN A 176 2.96 -14.31 6.54
CA ASN A 176 1.76 -13.49 6.68
C ASN A 176 1.89 -12.25 5.82
N LEU A 177 1.07 -12.15 4.79
CA LEU A 177 1.10 -11.09 3.78
C LEU A 177 -0.29 -10.47 3.59
N ILE A 178 -0.30 -9.18 3.34
CA ILE A 178 -1.49 -8.42 2.99
C ILE A 178 -1.16 -7.64 1.73
N SER A 179 -1.92 -7.85 0.66
CA SER A 179 -1.72 -7.17 -0.61
C SER A 179 -2.94 -6.35 -1.02
N TYR A 180 -2.69 -5.19 -1.62
CA TYR A 180 -3.72 -4.36 -2.23
C TYR A 180 -3.33 -4.03 -3.67
N ILE A 181 -4.16 -4.45 -4.62
CA ILE A 181 -3.97 -4.18 -6.04
C ILE A 181 -4.86 -2.99 -6.42
N CYS A 182 -4.23 -1.85 -6.61
CA CYS A 182 -4.89 -0.59 -6.88
C CYS A 182 -4.96 -0.31 -8.38
N GLY A 183 -6.15 0.02 -8.87
CA GLY A 183 -6.33 0.41 -10.28
C GLY A 183 -7.73 0.92 -10.56
N GLU A 184 -7.85 1.67 -11.64
CA GLU A 184 -9.11 2.24 -12.11
C GLU A 184 -10.02 1.19 -12.77
N PHE A 185 -11.19 1.60 -13.23
CA PHE A 185 -12.11 0.74 -13.96
C PHE A 185 -11.47 0.23 -15.25
N GLY A 186 -11.66 -1.06 -15.56
CA GLY A 186 -11.12 -1.65 -16.80
C GLY A 186 -9.61 -1.87 -16.79
N SER A 187 -8.88 -1.61 -15.69
CA SER A 187 -7.43 -1.73 -15.58
C SER A 187 -6.89 -3.17 -15.51
N GLY A 188 -7.72 -4.18 -15.73
CA GLY A 188 -7.30 -5.58 -15.77
C GLY A 188 -7.26 -6.30 -14.41
N LYS A 189 -7.69 -5.66 -13.30
CA LYS A 189 -7.72 -6.28 -11.95
C LYS A 189 -8.44 -7.63 -11.92
N GLY A 190 -9.49 -7.80 -12.73
CA GLY A 190 -10.25 -9.04 -12.83
C GLY A 190 -9.46 -10.26 -13.31
N GLN A 191 -8.30 -10.05 -13.95
CA GLN A 191 -7.40 -11.14 -14.36
C GLN A 191 -6.81 -11.91 -13.16
N LEU A 192 -6.76 -11.30 -11.99
CA LEU A 192 -6.24 -11.94 -10.78
C LEU A 192 -7.20 -12.97 -10.18
N ASP A 193 -8.49 -12.81 -10.39
CA ASP A 193 -9.51 -13.71 -9.80
C ASP A 193 -9.33 -15.17 -10.24
N PRO A 194 -9.33 -15.51 -11.54
CA PRO A 194 -9.09 -16.88 -11.99
C PRO A 194 -7.70 -17.40 -11.59
N ILE A 195 -6.67 -16.54 -11.56
CA ILE A 195 -5.32 -16.93 -11.17
C ILE A 195 -5.28 -17.31 -9.69
N ILE A 196 -5.84 -16.47 -8.80
CA ILE A 196 -5.93 -16.77 -7.36
C ILE A 196 -6.81 -18.01 -7.12
N GLY A 197 -7.90 -18.15 -7.88
CA GLY A 197 -8.74 -19.34 -7.86
C GLY A 197 -7.97 -20.62 -8.15
N ALA A 198 -7.12 -20.63 -9.18
CA ALA A 198 -6.26 -21.75 -9.51
C ALA A 198 -5.27 -22.10 -8.38
N TRP A 199 -4.60 -21.10 -7.78
CA TRP A 199 -3.72 -21.33 -6.62
C TRP A 199 -4.46 -21.92 -5.43
N MET A 200 -5.69 -21.48 -5.17
CA MET A 200 -6.46 -21.85 -3.99
C MET A 200 -7.42 -23.02 -4.22
N TYR A 201 -7.36 -23.68 -5.37
CA TYR A 201 -8.31 -24.70 -5.79
C TYR A 201 -8.55 -25.80 -4.74
N GLU A 202 -7.50 -26.45 -4.22
CA GLU A 202 -7.63 -27.50 -3.21
C GLU A 202 -8.20 -26.97 -1.89
N LEU A 203 -7.78 -25.77 -1.48
CA LEU A 203 -8.26 -25.16 -0.24
C LEU A 203 -9.71 -24.71 -0.36
N GLN A 204 -10.13 -24.25 -1.54
CA GLN A 204 -11.52 -23.90 -1.82
C GLN A 204 -12.40 -25.15 -1.80
N ALA A 205 -11.99 -26.23 -2.48
CA ALA A 205 -12.71 -27.50 -2.49
C ALA A 205 -12.91 -28.05 -1.06
N GLN A 206 -11.89 -27.96 -0.21
CA GLN A 206 -12.01 -28.34 1.19
C GLN A 206 -12.97 -27.43 1.96
N THR A 207 -12.94 -26.14 1.70
CA THR A 207 -13.85 -25.16 2.30
C THR A 207 -15.30 -25.45 1.90
N ASP A 208 -15.56 -25.78 0.65
CA ASP A 208 -16.89 -26.11 0.15
C ASP A 208 -17.48 -27.34 0.85
N ILE A 209 -16.67 -28.38 1.07
CA ILE A 209 -17.06 -29.57 1.85
C ILE A 209 -17.46 -29.17 3.28
N TYR A 210 -16.67 -28.33 3.95
CA TYR A 210 -16.98 -27.88 5.31
C TYR A 210 -18.23 -26.99 5.35
N THR A 211 -18.41 -26.12 4.39
CA THR A 211 -19.60 -25.27 4.27
C THR A 211 -20.85 -26.13 4.08
N GLN A 212 -20.80 -27.14 3.25
CA GLN A 212 -21.90 -28.10 3.08
C GLN A 212 -22.25 -28.80 4.41
N GLN A 213 -21.25 -29.26 5.17
CA GLN A 213 -21.50 -29.87 6.48
C GLN A 213 -22.18 -28.94 7.48
N GLU A 214 -21.79 -27.66 7.48
CA GLU A 214 -22.46 -26.64 8.31
C GLU A 214 -23.90 -26.38 7.86
N GLU A 215 -24.16 -26.35 6.57
CA GLU A 215 -25.51 -26.19 6.02
C GLU A 215 -26.40 -27.37 6.38
N GLU A 216 -25.90 -28.60 6.29
CA GLU A 216 -26.60 -29.82 6.71
C GLU A 216 -26.93 -29.78 8.21
N TRP A 217 -25.97 -29.36 9.06
CA TRP A 217 -26.21 -29.18 10.48
C TRP A 217 -27.29 -28.11 10.73
N ALA A 218 -27.23 -26.97 10.05
CA ALA A 218 -28.20 -25.88 10.19
C ALA A 218 -29.60 -26.34 9.77
N GLN A 219 -29.72 -27.14 8.69
CA GLN A 219 -31.01 -27.70 8.24
C GLN A 219 -31.56 -28.72 9.26
N LYS A 220 -30.73 -29.59 9.79
CA LYS A 220 -31.13 -30.56 10.83
C LYS A 220 -31.64 -29.84 12.08
N THR A 221 -30.89 -28.79 12.52
CA THR A 221 -31.27 -27.99 13.69
C THR A 221 -32.59 -27.27 13.50
N ARG A 222 -32.85 -26.68 12.30
CA ARG A 222 -34.12 -26.01 11.98
C ARG A 222 -35.32 -26.96 11.94
N ARG A 223 -35.12 -28.23 11.57
CA ARG A 223 -36.19 -29.24 11.50
C ARG A 223 -36.58 -29.83 12.86
N MET A 224 -35.74 -29.65 13.88
CA MET A 224 -36.03 -30.16 15.22
C MET A 224 -37.10 -29.28 15.89
N LYS A 225 -38.29 -29.93 16.15
CA LYS A 225 -39.43 -29.27 16.81
C LYS A 225 -39.29 -29.26 18.34
N SER A 226 -38.51 -30.17 18.92
CA SER A 226 -38.28 -30.25 20.36
C SER A 226 -36.97 -31.01 20.62
N GLY A 227 -36.28 -30.70 21.73
CA GLY A 227 -35.03 -31.32 22.12
C GLY A 227 -33.84 -30.36 22.13
N LYS A 228 -32.70 -30.78 22.66
CA LYS A 228 -31.46 -29.98 22.64
C LYS A 228 -30.90 -29.96 21.22
N ALA A 229 -30.72 -28.81 20.65
CA ALA A 229 -30.07 -28.64 19.35
C ALA A 229 -28.67 -29.29 19.35
N PRO A 230 -28.27 -29.97 18.26
CA PRO A 230 -26.90 -30.50 18.17
C PRO A 230 -25.89 -29.33 18.18
N GLU A 231 -24.77 -29.57 18.84
CA GLU A 231 -23.68 -28.58 18.90
C GLU A 231 -23.19 -28.23 17.48
N GLN A 232 -22.93 -26.95 17.23
CA GLN A 232 -22.43 -26.50 15.94
C GLN A 232 -21.03 -27.08 15.69
N PRO A 233 -20.77 -27.67 14.52
CA PRO A 233 -19.46 -28.19 14.19
C PRO A 233 -18.44 -27.05 14.05
N LYS A 234 -17.29 -27.17 14.71
CA LYS A 234 -16.16 -26.23 14.60
C LYS A 234 -15.23 -26.66 13.49
N LEU A 235 -15.62 -26.40 12.25
CA LEU A 235 -14.87 -26.82 11.07
C LEU A 235 -13.77 -25.81 10.71
N PRO A 236 -12.59 -26.27 10.26
CA PRO A 236 -11.45 -25.43 9.93
C PRO A 236 -11.59 -24.79 8.53
N VAL A 237 -12.62 -23.97 8.35
CA VAL A 237 -12.85 -23.20 7.13
C VAL A 237 -11.76 -22.13 7.03
N ARG A 238 -10.96 -22.17 5.95
CA ARG A 238 -9.79 -21.32 5.79
C ARG A 238 -9.92 -20.30 4.65
N MET A 239 -10.86 -20.46 3.71
CA MET A 239 -11.22 -19.44 2.74
C MET A 239 -12.30 -18.54 3.34
N LEU A 240 -11.97 -17.29 3.66
CA LEU A 240 -12.82 -16.40 4.46
C LEU A 240 -13.25 -15.18 3.64
N PRO A 241 -14.57 -14.96 3.44
CA PRO A 241 -15.03 -13.74 2.77
C PRO A 241 -14.81 -12.51 3.66
N LEU A 242 -14.28 -11.41 3.09
CA LEU A 242 -14.10 -10.15 3.81
C LEU A 242 -15.43 -9.43 4.10
N ASN A 243 -16.49 -9.82 3.42
CA ASN A 243 -17.84 -9.35 3.72
C ASN A 243 -18.45 -10.07 4.93
N ASN A 244 -17.84 -9.89 6.10
CA ASN A 244 -18.17 -10.63 7.30
C ASN A 244 -18.09 -9.72 8.55
N THR A 245 -18.53 -10.22 9.71
CA THR A 245 -18.34 -9.54 11.00
C THR A 245 -17.02 -9.92 11.63
N LEU A 246 -16.46 -9.03 12.45
CA LEU A 246 -15.23 -9.28 13.20
C LEU A 246 -15.35 -10.54 14.09
N ALA A 247 -16.54 -10.77 14.69
CA ALA A 247 -16.81 -11.92 15.53
C ALA A 247 -16.70 -13.23 14.76
N ASN A 248 -17.36 -13.30 13.59
CA ASN A 248 -17.34 -14.52 12.79
C ASN A 248 -15.97 -14.80 12.18
N ILE A 249 -15.26 -13.75 11.69
CA ILE A 249 -13.87 -13.91 11.24
C ILE A 249 -12.98 -14.43 12.38
N ALA A 250 -13.10 -13.88 13.59
CA ALA A 250 -12.33 -14.32 14.74
C ALA A 250 -12.60 -15.80 15.08
N GLU A 251 -13.87 -16.23 15.03
CA GLU A 251 -14.24 -17.62 15.25
C GLU A 251 -13.66 -18.54 14.18
N ARG A 252 -13.78 -18.19 12.89
CA ARG A 252 -13.19 -18.94 11.78
C ARG A 252 -11.68 -19.10 11.91
N LEU A 253 -10.99 -17.99 12.22
CA LEU A 253 -9.55 -17.99 12.46
C LEU A 253 -9.16 -18.84 13.68
N GLY A 254 -9.98 -18.85 14.72
CA GLY A 254 -9.80 -19.72 15.89
C GLY A 254 -9.97 -21.20 15.55
N ASN A 255 -10.88 -21.54 14.65
CA ASN A 255 -11.13 -22.90 14.20
C ASN A 255 -10.15 -23.41 13.13
N ALA A 256 -9.26 -22.53 12.60
CA ALA A 256 -8.32 -22.88 11.52
C ALA A 256 -7.14 -23.77 11.95
N GLU A 257 -7.12 -24.28 13.19
CA GLU A 257 -6.12 -25.25 13.69
C GLU A 257 -4.66 -24.79 13.53
N GLU A 258 -4.40 -23.53 13.85
CA GLU A 258 -3.08 -22.89 13.71
C GLU A 258 -2.54 -22.89 12.26
N LYS A 259 -3.41 -23.01 11.26
CA LYS A 259 -3.07 -22.85 9.83
C LYS A 259 -3.48 -21.46 9.33
N HIS A 260 -2.77 -20.98 8.31
CA HIS A 260 -3.11 -19.72 7.69
C HIS A 260 -4.47 -19.80 6.97
N SER A 261 -5.34 -18.85 7.26
CA SER A 261 -6.53 -18.59 6.45
C SER A 261 -6.23 -17.57 5.35
N PHE A 262 -7.04 -17.56 4.31
CA PHE A 262 -6.91 -16.65 3.18
C PHE A 262 -8.23 -15.95 2.89
N SER A 263 -8.13 -14.70 2.50
CA SER A 263 -9.24 -13.89 2.00
C SER A 263 -8.85 -13.21 0.69
N PHE A 264 -9.74 -13.27 -0.26
CA PHE A 264 -9.63 -12.52 -1.51
C PHE A 264 -10.90 -11.71 -1.74
N THR A 265 -10.75 -10.47 -2.23
CA THR A 265 -11.86 -9.68 -2.76
C THR A 265 -11.43 -8.94 -4.02
N PRO A 266 -12.17 -9.11 -5.13
CA PRO A 266 -11.93 -8.36 -6.36
C PRO A 266 -12.40 -6.90 -6.24
N GLU A 267 -13.26 -6.59 -5.24
CA GLU A 267 -13.87 -5.27 -5.03
C GLU A 267 -13.74 -4.82 -3.57
N ALA A 268 -12.63 -4.17 -3.24
CA ALA A 268 -12.38 -3.64 -1.91
C ALA A 268 -13.32 -2.49 -1.50
N ASP A 269 -14.04 -1.89 -2.44
CA ASP A 269 -15.01 -0.83 -2.17
C ASP A 269 -16.12 -1.31 -1.22
N THR A 270 -16.59 -2.54 -1.38
CA THR A 270 -17.60 -3.15 -0.50
C THR A 270 -17.08 -3.36 0.91
N VAL A 271 -15.82 -3.76 1.04
CA VAL A 271 -15.11 -3.92 2.32
C VAL A 271 -14.91 -2.57 3.00
N ALA A 272 -14.42 -1.58 2.25
CA ALA A 272 -14.14 -0.24 2.75
C ALA A 272 -15.39 0.47 3.31
N MET A 273 -16.57 0.24 2.73
CA MET A 273 -17.83 0.76 3.25
C MET A 273 -18.20 0.14 4.60
N LYS A 274 -17.97 -1.16 4.79
CA LYS A 274 -18.28 -1.87 6.04
C LYS A 274 -17.31 -1.54 7.17
N TRP A 275 -16.05 -1.29 6.87
CA TRP A 275 -15.02 -0.98 7.88
C TRP A 275 -15.22 0.36 8.59
N LYS A 276 -16.20 1.16 8.17
CA LYS A 276 -16.63 2.36 8.92
C LYS A 276 -17.33 2.01 10.25
N SER A 277 -17.82 0.79 10.40
CA SER A 277 -18.42 0.30 11.64
C SER A 277 -17.37 -0.32 12.54
N SER A 278 -17.35 0.05 13.82
CA SER A 278 -16.47 -0.55 14.83
C SER A 278 -16.64 -2.08 14.96
N MET A 279 -17.79 -2.61 14.54
CA MET A 279 -18.08 -4.05 14.54
C MET A 279 -17.46 -4.81 13.36
N SER A 280 -16.92 -4.10 12.37
CA SER A 280 -16.35 -4.68 11.14
C SER A 280 -15.02 -4.03 10.75
N ASP A 281 -14.37 -3.31 11.67
CA ASP A 281 -13.03 -2.76 11.46
C ASP A 281 -11.97 -3.84 11.72
N PHE A 282 -11.44 -4.40 10.65
CA PHE A 282 -10.40 -5.42 10.70
C PHE A 282 -8.98 -4.85 10.83
N SER A 283 -8.80 -3.54 10.88
CA SER A 283 -7.47 -2.90 10.84
C SER A 283 -6.54 -3.39 11.96
N VAL A 284 -7.05 -3.55 13.17
CA VAL A 284 -6.29 -4.09 14.31
C VAL A 284 -5.97 -5.57 14.09
N MET A 285 -6.96 -6.36 13.65
CA MET A 285 -6.78 -7.79 13.41
C MET A 285 -5.77 -8.06 12.28
N LEU A 286 -5.79 -7.28 11.20
CA LEU A 286 -4.81 -7.38 10.11
C LEU A 286 -3.38 -7.08 10.59
N ARG A 287 -3.20 -6.05 11.43
CA ARG A 287 -1.89 -5.75 12.01
C ARG A 287 -1.39 -6.89 12.91
N GLN A 288 -2.26 -7.46 13.74
CA GLN A 288 -1.94 -8.59 14.59
C GLN A 288 -1.66 -9.85 13.78
N ALA A 289 -2.40 -10.09 12.71
CA ALA A 289 -2.17 -11.21 11.79
C ALA A 289 -0.81 -11.11 11.11
N TYR A 290 -0.45 -9.93 10.60
CA TYR A 290 0.85 -9.70 9.97
C TYR A 290 2.03 -10.00 10.93
N ASP A 291 1.87 -9.68 12.23
CA ASP A 291 2.87 -9.88 13.26
C ASP A 291 2.74 -11.26 13.98
N GLU A 292 1.83 -12.15 13.56
CA GLU A 292 1.52 -13.43 14.24
C GLU A 292 1.25 -13.26 15.74
N SER A 293 0.62 -12.16 16.10
CA SER A 293 0.35 -11.86 17.51
C SER A 293 -0.80 -12.69 18.05
N ARG A 294 -0.85 -12.81 19.36
CA ARG A 294 -2.01 -13.36 20.07
C ARG A 294 -3.24 -12.48 19.83
N TYR A 295 -4.39 -13.11 19.66
CA TYR A 295 -5.67 -12.42 19.54
C TYR A 295 -6.68 -13.05 20.51
N ASP A 296 -7.22 -12.24 21.40
CA ASP A 296 -8.23 -12.65 22.37
C ASP A 296 -9.50 -11.82 22.15
N ARG A 297 -10.64 -12.47 22.16
CA ARG A 297 -11.96 -11.84 22.14
C ARG A 297 -12.80 -12.39 23.28
N GLU A 298 -13.08 -11.53 24.25
CA GLU A 298 -13.96 -11.80 25.36
C GLU A 298 -15.38 -11.30 25.07
N ALA A 299 -16.36 -11.96 25.64
CA ALA A 299 -17.76 -11.55 25.54
C ALA A 299 -18.48 -11.80 26.87
N LYS A 300 -19.36 -10.87 27.25
CA LYS A 300 -20.15 -10.98 28.48
C LYS A 300 -21.29 -11.99 28.36
N SER A 301 -21.92 -12.08 27.17
CA SER A 301 -23.00 -13.04 26.91
C SER A 301 -22.47 -14.45 26.72
N ALA A 302 -23.18 -15.45 27.22
CA ALA A 302 -22.83 -16.85 27.05
C ALA A 302 -22.88 -17.29 25.58
N ASP A 303 -23.79 -16.69 24.79
CA ASP A 303 -24.02 -17.00 23.38
C ASP A 303 -23.08 -16.23 22.43
N ALA A 304 -22.28 -15.32 22.96
CA ALA A 304 -21.38 -14.53 22.13
C ALA A 304 -20.02 -15.20 21.92
N THR A 305 -19.48 -15.05 20.73
CA THR A 305 -18.22 -15.65 20.31
C THR A 305 -17.06 -15.23 21.21
N ARG A 306 -16.45 -16.20 21.89
CA ARG A 306 -15.20 -16.07 22.65
C ARG A 306 -14.11 -16.83 21.92
N VAL A 307 -12.97 -16.18 21.71
CA VAL A 307 -11.87 -16.77 20.95
C VAL A 307 -10.54 -16.44 21.60
N HIS A 308 -9.69 -17.45 21.74
CA HIS A 308 -8.31 -17.34 22.21
C HIS A 308 -7.36 -17.93 21.18
N ILE A 309 -6.78 -17.07 20.36
CA ILE A 309 -5.89 -17.47 19.28
C ILE A 309 -4.45 -17.15 19.70
N LYS A 310 -3.61 -18.17 19.86
CA LYS A 310 -2.19 -17.99 20.24
C LYS A 310 -1.40 -17.24 19.18
N LYS A 311 -1.65 -17.54 17.90
CA LYS A 311 -1.04 -16.92 16.73
C LYS A 311 -2.11 -16.67 15.69
N LEU A 312 -2.35 -15.42 15.40
CA LEU A 312 -3.30 -15.03 14.38
C LEU A 312 -2.65 -15.17 13.00
N LEU A 313 -3.16 -16.08 12.18
CA LEU A 313 -2.60 -16.45 10.87
C LEU A 313 -3.64 -16.18 9.78
N TRP A 314 -3.50 -15.03 9.13
CA TRP A 314 -4.45 -14.57 8.12
C TRP A 314 -3.75 -13.80 7.01
N ASN A 315 -3.91 -14.25 5.79
CA ASN A 315 -3.39 -13.65 4.57
C ASN A 315 -4.53 -13.04 3.76
N VAL A 316 -4.31 -11.88 3.17
CA VAL A 316 -5.37 -11.14 2.49
C VAL A 316 -4.88 -10.53 1.19
N THR A 317 -5.64 -10.73 0.11
CA THR A 317 -5.48 -9.99 -1.16
C THR A 317 -6.75 -9.22 -1.46
N MET A 318 -6.61 -7.92 -1.69
CA MET A 318 -7.70 -7.01 -2.04
C MET A 318 -7.40 -6.34 -3.38
N CYS A 319 -8.41 -6.22 -4.23
CA CYS A 319 -8.35 -5.40 -5.44
C CYS A 319 -9.37 -4.26 -5.33
N GLY A 320 -9.01 -3.06 -5.74
CA GLY A 320 -9.92 -1.93 -5.66
C GLY A 320 -9.38 -0.67 -6.32
N THR A 321 -10.19 0.39 -6.26
CA THR A 321 -9.82 1.72 -6.72
C THR A 321 -8.91 2.44 -5.71
N GLN A 322 -8.32 3.55 -6.13
CA GLN A 322 -7.56 4.42 -5.24
C GLN A 322 -8.43 4.98 -4.11
N ASP A 323 -9.69 5.32 -4.39
CA ASP A 323 -10.62 5.80 -3.37
C ASP A 323 -10.92 4.73 -2.33
N ALA A 324 -11.09 3.46 -2.74
CA ALA A 324 -11.27 2.35 -1.82
C ALA A 324 -10.02 2.13 -0.96
N LEU A 325 -8.81 2.22 -1.55
CA LEU A 325 -7.55 2.14 -0.82
C LEU A 325 -7.47 3.18 0.31
N TYR A 326 -7.87 4.42 0.04
CA TYR A 326 -7.87 5.48 1.04
C TYR A 326 -8.97 5.32 2.11
N ARG A 327 -10.02 4.54 1.83
CA ARG A 327 -11.03 4.18 2.83
C ARG A 327 -10.60 3.00 3.70
N VAL A 328 -9.83 2.06 3.14
CA VAL A 328 -9.23 0.94 3.88
C VAL A 328 -8.13 1.45 4.80
N ILE A 329 -7.30 2.37 4.33
CA ILE A 329 -6.20 2.96 5.09
C ILE A 329 -6.57 4.39 5.47
N THR A 330 -7.24 4.54 6.60
CA THR A 330 -7.69 5.85 7.11
C THR A 330 -6.69 6.51 8.05
N ASN A 331 -5.77 5.74 8.63
CA ASN A 331 -4.75 6.23 9.56
C ASN A 331 -3.35 5.87 9.04
N TYR A 332 -2.56 6.90 8.73
CA TYR A 332 -1.21 6.75 8.16
C TYR A 332 -0.10 6.55 9.20
N THR A 333 -0.46 6.54 10.49
CA THR A 333 0.48 6.51 11.61
C THR A 333 0.29 5.33 12.56
N ASP A 334 -0.75 4.50 12.34
CA ASP A 334 -1.04 3.33 13.19
C ASP A 334 -0.30 2.06 12.76
N GLY A 335 0.43 2.15 11.65
CA GLY A 335 1.27 1.07 11.12
C GLY A 335 0.54 0.06 10.22
N LEU A 336 -0.75 0.22 9.90
CA LEU A 336 -1.43 -0.66 8.95
C LEU A 336 -0.86 -0.48 7.54
N LEU A 337 -0.72 0.78 7.09
CA LEU A 337 -0.16 1.10 5.77
C LEU A 337 1.16 0.35 5.50
N SER A 338 2.10 0.42 6.42
CA SER A 338 3.42 -0.21 6.24
C SER A 338 3.40 -1.74 6.17
N ARG A 339 2.27 -2.39 6.48
CA ARG A 339 2.08 -3.84 6.44
C ARG A 339 1.35 -4.31 5.18
N ILE A 340 0.77 -3.39 4.42
CA ILE A 340 0.09 -3.71 3.16
C ILE A 340 1.08 -3.53 2.01
N SER A 341 1.22 -4.56 1.20
CA SER A 341 1.99 -4.53 -0.04
C SER A 341 1.12 -3.99 -1.16
N ILE A 342 1.38 -2.77 -1.61
CA ILE A 342 0.55 -2.10 -2.61
C ILE A 342 1.16 -2.30 -3.99
N ALA A 343 0.34 -2.79 -4.92
CA ALA A 343 0.66 -2.81 -6.34
C ALA A 343 -0.35 -1.99 -7.13
N ARG A 344 0.08 -1.46 -8.26
CA ARG A 344 -0.80 -0.73 -9.17
C ARG A 344 -0.95 -1.48 -10.48
N THR A 345 -2.12 -1.34 -11.09
CA THR A 345 -2.35 -1.75 -12.46
C THR A 345 -2.07 -0.58 -13.40
N PRO A 346 -1.80 -0.84 -14.68
CA PRO A 346 -1.63 0.21 -15.67
C PRO A 346 -2.91 1.04 -15.85
N ASP A 347 -2.75 2.26 -16.32
CA ASP A 347 -3.88 3.09 -16.76
C ASP A 347 -4.26 2.68 -18.19
N ASN A 348 -5.39 2.01 -18.33
CA ASN A 348 -5.91 1.51 -19.60
C ASN A 348 -6.94 2.44 -20.24
N THR A 349 -7.04 3.70 -19.80
CA THR A 349 -8.09 4.64 -20.26
C THR A 349 -8.15 4.77 -21.77
N PHE A 350 -7.00 4.75 -22.44
CA PHE A 350 -6.88 4.86 -23.90
C PHE A 350 -6.28 3.62 -24.56
N ALA A 351 -6.11 2.53 -23.81
CA ALA A 351 -5.54 1.31 -24.34
C ALA A 351 -6.48 0.69 -25.39
N PRO A 352 -5.97 0.20 -26.53
CA PRO A 352 -6.78 -0.51 -27.50
C PRO A 352 -7.29 -1.83 -26.90
N LEU A 353 -8.50 -2.24 -27.29
CA LEU A 353 -9.03 -3.54 -26.88
C LEU A 353 -8.10 -4.66 -27.35
N ALA A 354 -7.64 -5.49 -26.43
CA ALA A 354 -6.84 -6.65 -26.77
C ALA A 354 -7.63 -7.62 -27.63
N LEU A 355 -7.08 -8.00 -28.79
CA LEU A 355 -7.71 -8.94 -29.72
C LEU A 355 -7.88 -10.35 -29.12
N LYS A 356 -7.00 -10.71 -28.18
CA LYS A 356 -7.09 -11.96 -27.39
C LYS A 356 -6.92 -11.61 -25.92
N PRO A 357 -7.97 -11.76 -25.10
CA PRO A 357 -7.83 -11.57 -23.65
C PRO A 357 -6.85 -12.63 -23.10
N SER A 358 -5.96 -12.22 -22.22
CA SER A 358 -5.13 -13.14 -21.45
C SER A 358 -6.01 -14.01 -20.55
N HIS A 359 -5.75 -15.32 -20.55
CA HIS A 359 -6.44 -16.28 -19.68
C HIS A 359 -5.49 -17.43 -19.34
N LEU A 360 -5.78 -18.12 -18.26
CA LEU A 360 -5.08 -19.36 -17.92
C LEU A 360 -5.40 -20.44 -18.97
N THR A 361 -4.36 -21.09 -19.48
CA THR A 361 -4.49 -22.31 -20.27
C THR A 361 -4.50 -23.51 -19.33
N ASP A 362 -5.11 -24.63 -19.76
CA ASP A 362 -5.16 -25.87 -18.98
C ASP A 362 -3.78 -26.31 -18.47
N LYS A 363 -2.74 -26.14 -19.29
CA LYS A 363 -1.36 -26.45 -18.90
C LYS A 363 -0.82 -25.53 -17.80
N GLN A 364 -1.12 -24.24 -17.89
CA GLN A 364 -0.70 -23.28 -16.88
C GLN A 364 -1.43 -23.52 -15.56
N GLU A 365 -2.71 -23.84 -15.62
CA GLU A 365 -3.53 -24.20 -14.49
C GLU A 365 -3.00 -25.48 -13.81
N GLU A 366 -2.67 -26.51 -14.59
CA GLU A 366 -2.04 -27.72 -14.10
C GLU A 366 -0.71 -27.44 -13.39
N HIS A 367 0.17 -26.60 -13.96
CA HIS A 367 1.43 -26.21 -13.32
C HIS A 367 1.18 -25.53 -11.96
N ILE A 368 0.20 -24.63 -11.89
CA ILE A 368 -0.18 -23.95 -10.65
C ILE A 368 -0.68 -24.97 -9.63
N HIS A 369 -1.58 -25.88 -10.01
CA HIS A 369 -2.11 -26.91 -9.13
C HIS A 369 -1.02 -27.84 -8.59
N GLN A 370 -0.09 -28.29 -9.43
CA GLN A 370 1.04 -29.13 -9.00
C GLN A 370 1.93 -28.45 -7.96
N VAL A 371 2.23 -27.16 -8.17
CA VAL A 371 3.02 -26.39 -7.21
C VAL A 371 2.24 -26.14 -5.92
N ALA A 372 0.97 -25.70 -6.03
CA ALA A 372 0.10 -25.41 -4.90
C ALA A 372 -0.09 -26.63 -3.99
N HIS A 373 -0.21 -27.83 -4.58
CA HIS A 373 -0.34 -29.09 -3.86
C HIS A 373 0.84 -29.38 -2.92
N LEU A 374 2.07 -28.99 -3.30
CA LEU A 374 3.26 -29.31 -2.51
C LEU A 374 3.54 -28.28 -1.38
N LEU A 375 3.07 -27.04 -1.51
CA LEU A 375 3.37 -25.97 -0.54
C LEU A 375 2.92 -26.30 0.90
N PRO A 376 1.71 -26.86 1.14
CA PRO A 376 1.27 -27.20 2.50
C PRO A 376 2.11 -28.29 3.21
N MET A 377 2.89 -29.06 2.44
CA MET A 377 3.73 -30.13 2.97
C MET A 377 5.08 -29.63 3.47
N MET A 378 5.45 -28.40 3.14
CA MET A 378 6.70 -27.77 3.57
C MET A 378 6.55 -27.25 5.00
N GLN A 379 7.44 -27.71 5.91
CA GLN A 379 7.38 -27.32 7.33
C GLN A 379 8.76 -27.00 7.85
N GLY A 380 8.84 -26.01 8.71
CA GLY A 380 10.08 -25.62 9.39
C GLY A 380 10.44 -24.14 9.21
N THR A 381 11.55 -23.77 9.82
CA THR A 381 12.09 -22.40 9.75
C THR A 381 13.33 -22.38 8.87
N VAL A 382 13.44 -21.38 8.02
CA VAL A 382 14.60 -21.15 7.15
C VAL A 382 15.21 -19.78 7.44
N VAL A 383 16.53 -19.70 7.39
CA VAL A 383 17.32 -18.46 7.36
C VAL A 383 17.91 -18.33 5.96
N LEU A 384 17.56 -17.29 5.24
CA LEU A 384 18.06 -17.04 3.89
C LEU A 384 19.16 -15.99 3.94
N HIS A 385 20.38 -16.41 4.29
CA HIS A 385 21.51 -15.51 4.56
C HIS A 385 21.82 -14.55 3.41
N LYS A 386 21.78 -15.01 2.14
CA LYS A 386 22.05 -14.12 1.00
C LYS A 386 20.94 -13.10 0.83
N LEU A 387 19.68 -13.52 0.97
CA LEU A 387 18.53 -12.63 0.91
C LEU A 387 18.54 -11.61 2.07
N GLU A 388 18.89 -12.06 3.28
CA GLU A 388 19.01 -11.18 4.44
C GLU A 388 20.12 -10.13 4.25
N ASN A 389 21.29 -10.52 3.76
CA ASN A 389 22.37 -9.59 3.46
C ASN A 389 21.97 -8.60 2.36
N ARG A 390 21.30 -9.07 1.29
CA ARG A 390 20.79 -8.18 0.25
C ARG A 390 19.78 -7.19 0.79
N GLY A 391 18.92 -7.62 1.72
CA GLY A 391 17.99 -6.73 2.43
C GLY A 391 18.70 -5.66 3.24
N ARG A 392 19.82 -5.99 3.93
CA ARG A 392 20.63 -5.01 4.66
C ARG A 392 21.29 -3.99 3.72
N GLU A 393 21.85 -4.44 2.61
CA GLU A 393 22.44 -3.56 1.57
C GLU A 393 21.38 -2.62 1.00
N TRP A 394 20.20 -3.15 0.71
CA TRP A 394 19.05 -2.36 0.22
C TRP A 394 18.60 -1.32 1.26
N LEU A 395 18.45 -1.72 2.53
CA LEU A 395 18.09 -0.82 3.62
C LEU A 395 19.10 0.32 3.80
N GLU A 396 20.39 0.02 3.69
CA GLU A 396 21.44 1.02 3.79
C GLU A 396 21.43 1.98 2.60
N ARG A 397 21.25 1.47 1.37
CA ARG A 397 21.11 2.29 0.16
C ARG A 397 19.96 3.29 0.30
N ILE A 398 18.75 2.82 0.70
CA ILE A 398 17.58 3.69 0.89
C ILE A 398 17.80 4.65 2.07
N ARG A 399 18.47 4.21 3.14
CA ARG A 399 18.83 5.09 4.26
C ARG A 399 19.68 6.28 3.81
N MET A 400 20.71 6.00 3.03
CA MET A 400 21.61 7.04 2.51
C MET A 400 20.90 8.00 1.56
N GLU A 401 20.02 7.48 0.70
CA GLU A 401 19.18 8.29 -0.19
C GLU A 401 18.23 9.20 0.63
N ALA A 402 17.55 8.62 1.62
CA ALA A 402 16.63 9.37 2.48
C ALA A 402 17.35 10.46 3.30
N MET A 403 18.57 10.16 3.81
CA MET A 403 19.38 11.14 4.54
C MET A 403 19.84 12.30 3.65
N LYS A 404 20.30 11.98 2.42
CA LYS A 404 20.74 12.99 1.45
C LYS A 404 19.63 14.00 1.11
N ASN A 405 18.38 13.55 1.09
CA ASN A 405 17.23 14.34 0.69
C ASN A 405 16.35 14.81 1.87
N ASP A 406 16.78 14.58 3.13
CA ASP A 406 15.95 14.73 4.36
C ASP A 406 14.54 14.10 4.22
N ASP A 407 14.44 13.00 3.48
CA ASP A 407 13.19 12.31 3.20
C ASP A 407 12.81 11.37 4.36
N ARG A 408 12.08 11.91 5.33
CA ARG A 408 11.66 11.17 6.55
C ARG A 408 10.60 10.12 6.26
N VAL A 409 9.79 10.30 5.22
CA VAL A 409 8.77 9.32 4.82
C VAL A 409 9.43 8.09 4.25
N LEU A 410 10.32 8.26 3.27
CA LEU A 410 11.14 7.19 2.70
C LEU A 410 11.94 6.45 3.79
N ALA A 411 12.58 7.22 4.70
CA ALA A 411 13.35 6.67 5.80
C ALA A 411 12.55 5.73 6.71
N ARG A 412 11.26 5.99 6.93
CA ARG A 412 10.39 5.17 7.80
C ARG A 412 9.80 3.98 7.07
N GLN A 413 9.33 4.16 5.83
CA GLN A 413 8.69 3.10 5.05
C GLN A 413 9.67 1.97 4.68
N ARG A 414 10.97 2.26 4.47
CA ARG A 414 11.97 1.28 4.04
C ARG A 414 12.01 0.00 4.89
N LEU A 415 11.84 0.11 6.22
CA LEU A 415 12.00 -1.04 7.12
C LEU A 415 10.95 -2.13 6.85
N ARG A 416 9.69 -1.73 6.70
CA ARG A 416 8.59 -2.68 6.42
C ARG A 416 8.59 -3.10 4.96
N GLY A 417 8.90 -2.19 4.03
CA GLY A 417 9.05 -2.52 2.61
C GLY A 417 10.06 -3.64 2.39
N CYS A 418 11.22 -3.58 3.06
CA CYS A 418 12.23 -4.65 3.02
C CYS A 418 11.68 -6.00 3.52
N VAL A 419 11.03 -6.03 4.69
CA VAL A 419 10.46 -7.27 5.26
C VAL A 419 9.36 -7.85 4.37
N ASN A 420 8.49 -6.99 3.82
CA ASN A 420 7.45 -7.43 2.87
C ASN A 420 8.09 -8.06 1.63
N ALA A 421 9.08 -7.40 1.04
CA ALA A 421 9.79 -7.92 -0.13
C ALA A 421 10.49 -9.25 0.15
N GLN A 422 11.14 -9.41 1.32
CA GLN A 422 11.76 -10.68 1.71
C GLN A 422 10.73 -11.80 1.87
N ARG A 423 9.58 -11.54 2.50
CA ARG A 423 8.50 -12.54 2.64
C ARG A 423 7.89 -12.92 1.29
N ILE A 424 7.63 -11.93 0.43
CA ILE A 424 7.10 -12.17 -0.91
C ILE A 424 8.10 -12.99 -1.73
N THR A 425 9.37 -12.58 -1.77
CA THR A 425 10.43 -13.32 -2.48
C THR A 425 10.56 -14.74 -1.96
N CYS A 426 10.52 -14.96 -0.65
CA CYS A 426 10.52 -16.29 -0.08
C CYS A 426 9.31 -17.12 -0.58
N ALA A 427 8.09 -16.57 -0.52
CA ALA A 427 6.89 -17.25 -0.98
C ALA A 427 6.99 -17.67 -2.46
N LEU A 428 7.47 -16.77 -3.33
CA LEU A 428 7.69 -17.07 -4.74
C LEU A 428 8.75 -18.16 -4.94
N TRP A 429 9.83 -18.16 -4.15
CA TRP A 429 10.91 -19.15 -4.28
C TRP A 429 10.59 -20.53 -3.68
N LEU A 430 9.56 -20.64 -2.81
CA LEU A 430 9.00 -21.93 -2.46
C LEU A 430 8.42 -22.65 -3.70
N CYS A 431 7.86 -21.91 -4.64
CA CYS A 431 7.45 -22.45 -5.94
C CYS A 431 8.64 -23.00 -6.74
N LYS A 432 9.83 -22.37 -6.64
CA LYS A 432 11.06 -22.86 -7.27
C LYS A 432 11.54 -24.17 -6.63
N VAL A 433 11.35 -24.32 -5.33
CA VAL A 433 11.61 -25.59 -4.63
C VAL A 433 10.67 -26.67 -5.15
N ALA A 434 9.36 -26.37 -5.23
CA ALA A 434 8.37 -27.30 -5.77
C ALA A 434 8.71 -27.73 -7.20
N GLU A 435 9.01 -26.75 -8.09
CA GLU A 435 9.48 -26.99 -9.46
C GLU A 435 10.70 -27.92 -9.50
N SER A 436 11.70 -27.67 -8.65
CA SER A 436 12.92 -28.49 -8.57
C SER A 436 12.63 -29.92 -8.11
N LEU A 437 11.71 -30.09 -7.16
CA LEU A 437 11.33 -31.43 -6.66
C LEU A 437 10.50 -32.19 -7.71
N ILE A 438 9.56 -31.52 -8.37
CA ILE A 438 8.75 -32.11 -9.45
C ILE A 438 9.65 -32.52 -10.61
N GLY A 439 10.58 -31.65 -11.02
CA GLY A 439 11.50 -31.96 -12.12
C GLY A 439 12.43 -33.13 -11.85
N ARG A 440 12.77 -33.38 -10.56
CA ARG A 440 13.66 -34.52 -10.18
C ARG A 440 12.91 -35.81 -9.93
N PHE A 441 11.71 -35.76 -9.40
CA PHE A 441 11.03 -36.95 -8.85
C PHE A 441 9.62 -37.17 -9.39
N GLY A 442 9.12 -36.26 -10.25
CA GLY A 442 7.70 -36.16 -10.59
C GLY A 442 6.86 -35.69 -9.40
N LEU A 443 5.59 -35.37 -9.63
CA LEU A 443 4.69 -34.84 -8.58
C LEU A 443 4.54 -35.84 -7.41
N SER A 444 4.17 -37.07 -7.69
CA SER A 444 3.97 -38.12 -6.66
C SER A 444 5.26 -38.45 -5.89
N GLY A 445 6.42 -38.42 -6.55
CA GLY A 445 7.71 -38.60 -5.92
C GLY A 445 8.10 -37.43 -5.00
N ALA A 446 7.82 -36.20 -5.40
CA ALA A 446 8.02 -35.00 -4.62
C ALA A 446 7.13 -35.00 -3.36
N GLU A 447 5.84 -35.31 -3.54
CA GLU A 447 4.86 -35.42 -2.45
C GLU A 447 5.34 -36.46 -1.40
N LYS A 448 5.66 -37.67 -1.84
CA LYS A 448 6.16 -38.75 -0.96
C LYS A 448 7.39 -38.32 -0.17
N ARG A 449 8.33 -37.62 -0.81
CA ARG A 449 9.55 -37.16 -0.15
C ARG A 449 9.29 -36.04 0.86
N LEU A 450 8.42 -35.10 0.56
CA LEU A 450 8.03 -34.04 1.50
C LEU A 450 7.26 -34.60 2.69
N LYS A 451 6.37 -35.60 2.48
CA LYS A 451 5.69 -36.31 3.58
C LYS A 451 6.66 -37.05 4.51
N LEU A 452 7.70 -37.66 3.95
CA LEU A 452 8.72 -38.38 4.73
C LEU A 452 9.72 -37.41 5.37
N THR A 453 10.08 -36.33 4.71
CA THR A 453 11.06 -35.34 5.15
C THR A 453 10.54 -33.94 4.92
N PRO A 454 9.64 -33.41 5.79
CA PRO A 454 8.99 -32.14 5.62
C PRO A 454 9.95 -30.92 5.58
N LYS A 455 11.18 -31.10 6.03
CA LYS A 455 12.25 -30.09 6.01
C LYS A 455 13.16 -30.14 4.78
N LEU A 456 12.93 -31.08 3.86
CA LEU A 456 13.74 -31.23 2.64
C LEU A 456 13.81 -29.94 1.81
N TRP A 457 12.72 -29.16 1.81
CA TRP A 457 12.64 -27.89 1.11
C TRP A 457 13.66 -26.85 1.60
N ILE A 458 14.04 -26.87 2.90
CA ILE A 458 14.97 -25.90 3.49
C ILE A 458 16.33 -25.96 2.79
N THR A 459 16.94 -27.14 2.75
CA THR A 459 18.24 -27.33 2.11
C THR A 459 18.20 -27.10 0.60
N THR A 460 17.03 -27.33 -0.02
CA THR A 460 16.82 -27.03 -1.43
C THR A 460 16.75 -25.53 -1.66
N LEU A 461 15.97 -24.80 -0.84
CA LEU A 461 15.84 -23.34 -0.95
C LEU A 461 17.15 -22.60 -0.64
N GLU A 462 17.91 -23.06 0.37
CA GLU A 462 19.21 -22.51 0.70
C GLU A 462 20.18 -22.55 -0.50
N LYS A 463 20.14 -23.61 -1.31
CA LYS A 463 20.93 -23.75 -2.53
C LYS A 463 20.41 -22.92 -3.69
N LEU A 464 19.14 -22.56 -3.68
CA LEU A 464 18.48 -21.77 -4.73
C LEU A 464 18.56 -20.25 -4.51
N GLN A 465 19.31 -19.79 -3.51
CA GLN A 465 19.60 -18.36 -3.33
C GLN A 465 20.61 -17.87 -4.39
N ASN A 466 20.14 -17.69 -5.59
CA ASN A 466 20.90 -17.23 -6.76
C ASN A 466 20.60 -15.75 -7.09
N ASP A 467 21.21 -15.24 -8.15
CA ASP A 467 21.02 -13.86 -8.59
C ASP A 467 19.58 -13.57 -9.01
N ASP A 468 18.87 -14.55 -9.58
CA ASP A 468 17.46 -14.39 -9.93
C ASP A 468 16.60 -14.08 -8.70
N MET A 469 16.84 -14.79 -7.59
CA MET A 469 16.14 -14.53 -6.33
C MET A 469 16.44 -13.14 -5.79
N LEU A 470 17.71 -12.74 -5.78
CA LEU A 470 18.14 -11.45 -5.26
C LEU A 470 17.65 -10.29 -6.14
N GLN A 471 17.66 -10.47 -7.46
CA GLN A 471 17.09 -9.49 -8.39
C GLN A 471 15.58 -9.35 -8.23
N THR A 472 14.86 -10.45 -8.02
CA THR A 472 13.42 -10.41 -7.72
C THR A 472 13.15 -9.64 -6.43
N PHE A 473 13.95 -9.86 -5.39
CA PHE A 473 13.85 -9.10 -4.15
C PHE A 473 14.04 -7.59 -4.40
N ASP A 474 15.08 -7.20 -5.12
CA ASP A 474 15.35 -5.78 -5.39
C ASP A 474 14.19 -5.12 -6.14
N LEU A 475 13.68 -5.78 -7.18
CA LEU A 475 12.56 -5.27 -7.96
C LEU A 475 11.29 -5.11 -7.10
N ILE A 476 10.98 -6.11 -6.27
CA ILE A 476 9.81 -6.04 -5.39
C ILE A 476 10.00 -4.95 -4.33
N ALA A 477 11.18 -4.87 -3.69
CA ALA A 477 11.44 -3.89 -2.64
C ALA A 477 11.37 -2.44 -3.15
N ASP A 478 11.98 -2.17 -4.31
CA ASP A 478 11.91 -0.86 -4.96
C ASP A 478 10.48 -0.53 -5.40
N TYR A 479 9.75 -1.51 -5.97
CA TYR A 479 8.36 -1.34 -6.41
C TYR A 479 7.40 -1.03 -5.25
N LEU A 480 7.51 -1.75 -4.14
CA LEU A 480 6.64 -1.54 -2.98
C LEU A 480 6.82 -0.14 -2.39
N ILE A 481 8.07 0.28 -2.18
CA ILE A 481 8.34 1.60 -1.61
C ILE A 481 7.92 2.72 -2.55
N ASP A 482 8.09 2.56 -3.85
CA ASP A 482 7.65 3.52 -4.85
C ASP A 482 6.13 3.67 -4.85
N ASN A 483 5.38 2.58 -4.73
CA ASN A 483 3.91 2.65 -4.62
C ASN A 483 3.43 3.25 -3.29
N ASP A 484 4.07 2.93 -2.17
CA ASP A 484 3.77 3.57 -0.89
C ASP A 484 3.93 5.10 -0.98
N LEU A 485 5.03 5.55 -1.58
CA LEU A 485 5.28 6.97 -1.78
C LEU A 485 4.33 7.61 -2.80
N TYR A 486 4.02 6.89 -3.88
CA TYR A 486 3.10 7.35 -4.92
C TYR A 486 1.72 7.68 -4.37
N TYR A 487 1.14 6.77 -3.55
CA TYR A 487 -0.21 6.94 -3.03
C TYR A 487 -0.27 7.77 -1.74
N PHE A 488 0.76 7.71 -0.90
CA PHE A 488 0.63 8.17 0.49
C PHE A 488 1.63 9.23 0.93
N ARG A 489 2.62 9.62 0.14
CA ARG A 489 3.64 10.61 0.57
C ARG A 489 3.00 11.86 1.17
N GLU A 490 2.18 12.56 0.41
CA GLU A 490 1.55 13.82 0.84
C GLU A 490 0.66 13.63 2.09
N ARG A 491 -0.04 12.50 2.17
CA ARG A 491 -0.92 12.18 3.30
C ARG A 491 -0.13 11.87 4.57
N ILE A 492 1.01 11.21 4.43
CA ILE A 492 1.91 10.91 5.56
C ILE A 492 2.58 12.20 6.03
N GLU A 493 3.07 13.05 5.13
CA GLU A 493 3.67 14.34 5.44
C GLU A 493 2.67 15.22 6.20
N GLY A 494 1.47 15.41 5.67
CA GLY A 494 0.41 16.16 6.34
C GLY A 494 0.02 15.60 7.71
N ALA A 495 0.04 14.26 7.89
CA ALA A 495 -0.21 13.63 9.19
C ALA A 495 0.95 13.88 10.18
N TYR A 496 2.18 13.99 9.72
CA TYR A 496 3.32 14.33 10.58
C TYR A 496 3.35 15.82 10.94
N GLU A 497 3.06 16.69 10.01
CA GLU A 497 2.92 18.12 10.28
C GLU A 497 1.84 18.39 11.31
N SER A 498 0.67 17.79 11.16
CA SER A 498 -0.42 17.90 12.14
C SER A 498 -0.03 17.35 13.51
N LYS A 499 0.86 16.35 13.61
CA LYS A 499 1.38 15.82 14.87
C LYS A 499 2.50 16.66 15.47
N ASN A 500 3.36 17.28 14.67
CA ASN A 500 4.38 18.21 15.17
C ASN A 500 3.76 19.46 15.80
N TYR A 501 2.59 19.88 15.31
CA TYR A 501 1.75 20.88 16.00
C TYR A 501 1.21 20.38 17.36
N GLN A 502 1.24 19.07 17.62
CA GLN A 502 0.76 18.47 18.87
C GLN A 502 1.85 18.21 19.93
N ILE A 503 3.12 18.53 19.66
CA ILE A 503 4.24 18.35 20.61
C ILE A 503 4.35 19.54 21.60
N GLY A 504 3.49 20.54 21.50
CA GLY A 504 3.25 21.51 22.59
C GLY A 504 2.24 20.94 23.60
N PRO A 505 2.30 21.33 24.89
CA PRO A 505 1.38 20.81 25.87
C PRO A 505 -0.07 21.16 25.51
N ARG A 506 -0.82 20.16 25.01
CA ARG A 506 -2.29 20.10 24.94
C ARG A 506 -3.04 21.09 24.03
N ASN A 507 -2.46 21.64 22.99
CA ASN A 507 -3.18 22.53 22.07
C ASN A 507 -3.72 21.80 20.84
N ARG A 508 -4.73 20.95 21.02
CA ARG A 508 -5.61 20.54 19.90
C ARG A 508 -6.54 21.71 19.57
N VAL A 509 -6.14 22.51 18.61
CA VAL A 509 -7.08 23.38 17.90
C VAL A 509 -7.83 22.44 16.95
N GLY A 510 -9.04 22.02 17.31
CA GLY A 510 -9.82 21.01 16.61
C GLY A 510 -10.52 21.57 15.36
N LYS A 511 -11.71 21.04 15.03
CA LYS A 511 -12.55 21.47 13.89
C LYS A 511 -12.84 22.98 13.77
N ASN A 512 -12.38 23.80 14.71
CA ASN A 512 -12.59 25.24 14.80
C ASN A 512 -11.30 26.07 14.63
N ASP A 513 -10.23 25.46 14.09
CA ASP A 513 -8.92 26.12 13.91
C ASP A 513 -9.00 27.41 13.10
N SER A 514 -9.75 27.36 12.01
CA SER A 514 -9.97 28.53 11.17
C SER A 514 -10.73 29.65 11.87
N ILE A 515 -11.60 29.31 12.83
CA ILE A 515 -12.33 30.29 13.64
C ILE A 515 -11.37 30.92 14.66
N PHE A 516 -10.58 30.09 15.35
CA PHE A 516 -9.60 30.55 16.32
C PHE A 516 -8.55 31.49 15.69
N ALA A 517 -8.04 31.11 14.49
CA ALA A 517 -7.07 31.92 13.77
C ALA A 517 -7.60 33.32 13.38
N ARG A 518 -8.90 33.42 13.03
CA ARG A 518 -9.56 34.67 12.62
C ARG A 518 -9.95 35.60 13.76
N LEU A 519 -9.99 35.11 14.99
CA LEU A 519 -10.27 35.92 16.17
C LEU A 519 -9.03 36.77 16.51
N ALA A 520 -9.24 38.02 16.96
CA ALA A 520 -8.19 38.85 17.51
C ALA A 520 -7.61 38.24 18.81
N ASP A 521 -6.48 38.76 19.30
CA ASP A 521 -5.87 38.26 20.54
C ASP A 521 -6.79 38.48 21.75
N GLU A 522 -7.54 39.55 21.76
CA GLU A 522 -8.64 39.81 22.67
C GLU A 522 -9.95 39.96 21.88
N PHE A 523 -10.99 39.21 22.26
CA PHE A 523 -12.26 39.17 21.53
C PHE A 523 -13.46 38.96 22.45
N SER A 524 -14.63 39.42 22.01
CA SER A 524 -15.90 39.24 22.70
C SER A 524 -16.65 37.98 22.24
N MET A 525 -17.69 37.60 22.99
CA MET A 525 -18.62 36.52 22.59
C MET A 525 -19.26 36.79 21.23
N GLU A 526 -19.64 38.05 20.96
CA GLU A 526 -20.30 38.45 19.72
C GLU A 526 -19.36 38.32 18.52
N GLN A 527 -18.08 38.69 18.67
CA GLN A 527 -17.05 38.47 17.65
C GLN A 527 -16.82 36.98 17.37
N ALA A 528 -16.81 36.16 18.41
CA ALA A 528 -16.70 34.72 18.24
C ALA A 528 -17.92 34.13 17.48
N ILE A 529 -19.13 34.62 17.73
CA ILE A 529 -20.33 34.23 16.99
C ILE A 529 -20.22 34.64 15.53
N GLN A 530 -19.80 35.86 15.24
CA GLN A 530 -19.61 36.36 13.86
C GLN A 530 -18.62 35.50 13.09
N GLN A 531 -17.45 35.20 13.68
CA GLN A 531 -16.47 34.34 13.03
C GLN A 531 -16.96 32.88 12.85
N CYS A 532 -17.73 32.36 13.81
CA CYS A 532 -18.38 31.07 13.64
C CYS A 532 -19.38 31.06 12.49
N MET A 533 -20.20 32.12 12.36
CA MET A 533 -21.15 32.26 11.24
C MET A 533 -20.44 32.39 9.89
N ALA A 534 -19.33 33.11 9.84
CA ALA A 534 -18.52 33.27 8.63
C ALA A 534 -17.90 31.94 8.12
N VAL A 535 -17.58 31.02 9.05
CA VAL A 535 -16.94 29.74 8.71
C VAL A 535 -17.93 28.59 8.57
N LYS A 536 -19.00 28.57 9.37
CA LYS A 536 -19.96 27.44 9.46
C LYS A 536 -21.33 27.74 8.84
N GLY A 537 -21.58 28.99 8.40
CA GLY A 537 -22.89 29.44 7.90
C GLY A 537 -23.83 29.99 8.98
N ALA A 538 -24.96 30.54 8.55
CA ALA A 538 -25.88 31.35 9.40
C ALA A 538 -26.57 30.58 10.55
N ASN A 539 -26.54 29.25 10.56
CA ASN A 539 -27.29 28.42 11.53
C ASN A 539 -26.50 28.07 12.82
N VAL A 540 -25.53 28.89 13.20
CA VAL A 540 -24.72 28.64 14.42
C VAL A 540 -25.46 29.13 15.66
N SER A 541 -25.79 28.22 16.57
CA SER A 541 -26.43 28.60 17.84
C SER A 541 -25.44 29.22 18.82
N ARG A 542 -25.91 30.23 19.59
CA ARG A 542 -25.11 30.86 20.66
C ARG A 542 -24.59 29.85 21.68
N ASN A 543 -25.34 28.79 21.96
CA ASN A 543 -24.92 27.69 22.86
C ASN A 543 -23.75 26.89 22.29
N SER A 544 -23.71 26.64 20.98
CA SER A 544 -22.56 25.96 20.34
C SER A 544 -21.27 26.76 20.48
N VAL A 545 -21.35 28.09 20.28
CA VAL A 545 -20.19 28.99 20.46
C VAL A 545 -19.77 29.02 21.94
N ARG A 546 -20.71 29.10 22.87
CA ARG A 546 -20.43 29.08 24.29
C ARG A 546 -19.70 27.78 24.73
N MET A 547 -20.14 26.64 24.21
CA MET A 547 -19.47 25.35 24.45
C MET A 547 -18.07 25.31 23.82
N MET A 548 -17.89 25.87 22.62
CA MET A 548 -16.59 25.97 21.97
C MET A 548 -15.62 26.81 22.81
N LEU A 549 -16.02 27.99 23.27
CA LEU A 549 -15.19 28.85 24.13
C LEU A 549 -14.90 28.19 25.48
N LYS A 550 -15.88 27.49 26.09
CA LYS A 550 -15.66 26.69 27.30
C LYS A 550 -14.59 25.62 27.09
N ASN A 551 -14.64 24.91 25.96
CA ASN A 551 -13.64 23.91 25.61
C ASN A 551 -12.25 24.53 25.41
N TRP A 552 -12.15 25.65 24.68
CA TRP A 552 -10.88 26.35 24.52
C TRP A 552 -10.30 26.83 25.86
N ARG A 553 -11.15 27.31 26.77
CA ARG A 553 -10.72 27.69 28.11
C ARG A 553 -10.22 26.50 28.92
N ASN A 554 -10.94 25.37 28.88
CA ASN A 554 -10.53 24.12 29.54
C ASN A 554 -9.22 23.55 28.96
N GLN A 555 -8.94 23.85 27.69
CA GLN A 555 -7.71 23.48 26.99
C GLN A 555 -6.56 24.47 27.21
N GLY A 556 -6.79 25.57 27.92
CA GLY A 556 -5.80 26.60 28.16
C GLY A 556 -5.46 27.46 26.94
N LEU A 557 -6.30 27.45 25.90
CA LEU A 557 -6.09 28.25 24.67
C LEU A 557 -6.52 29.69 24.84
N ILE A 558 -7.51 29.94 25.70
CA ILE A 558 -8.01 31.28 26.05
C ILE A 558 -8.19 31.42 27.55
N VAL A 559 -8.06 32.62 28.03
CA VAL A 559 -8.42 33.03 29.40
C VAL A 559 -9.49 34.11 29.37
N VAL A 560 -10.19 34.32 30.47
CA VAL A 560 -11.11 35.47 30.61
C VAL A 560 -10.25 36.71 30.72
N SER A 561 -10.53 37.70 29.88
CA SER A 561 -9.83 38.97 29.89
C SER A 561 -10.23 39.83 31.13
N HIS A 562 -9.41 40.82 31.46
CA HIS A 562 -9.75 41.85 32.43
C HIS A 562 -10.96 42.69 32.00
N THR A 563 -11.25 42.75 30.69
CA THR A 563 -12.43 43.43 30.15
C THR A 563 -13.65 42.51 30.33
N PRO A 564 -14.71 42.93 31.06
CA PRO A 564 -15.91 42.10 31.25
C PRO A 564 -16.49 41.63 29.92
N GLY A 565 -16.73 40.31 29.81
CA GLY A 565 -17.30 39.65 28.62
C GLY A 565 -16.32 39.40 27.48
N HIS A 566 -15.03 39.64 27.66
CA HIS A 566 -13.97 39.36 26.69
C HIS A 566 -13.11 38.16 27.08
N PHE A 567 -12.53 37.56 26.08
CA PHE A 567 -11.58 36.44 26.17
C PHE A 567 -10.28 36.84 25.52
N GLN A 568 -9.17 36.36 26.08
CA GLN A 568 -7.83 36.64 25.55
C GLN A 568 -7.16 35.33 25.15
N LYS A 569 -6.54 35.28 23.98
CA LYS A 569 -5.71 34.16 23.57
C LYS A 569 -4.46 34.05 24.45
N VAL A 570 -4.13 32.85 24.88
CA VAL A 570 -2.87 32.59 25.58
C VAL A 570 -1.75 32.59 24.55
N GLN A 571 -0.94 33.65 24.54
CA GLN A 571 0.28 33.69 23.73
C GLN A 571 1.30 32.71 24.34
N ASN A 572 1.83 31.79 23.51
CA ASN A 572 2.98 30.98 23.93
C ASN A 572 4.18 31.90 24.15
N LEU A 573 4.55 32.14 25.37
CA LEU A 573 5.87 32.68 25.69
C LEU A 573 6.93 31.70 25.11
N PRO A 574 7.97 32.19 24.40
CA PRO A 574 9.06 31.33 23.98
C PRO A 574 9.64 30.64 25.23
N ALA A 575 9.83 29.34 25.17
CA ALA A 575 10.47 28.57 26.23
C ALA A 575 11.85 29.17 26.51
N GLY A 576 11.88 30.03 27.52
CA GLY A 576 13.11 30.53 28.14
C GLY A 576 13.75 29.38 28.89
N GLY A 577 15.04 29.16 28.67
CA GLY A 577 15.83 28.07 29.19
C GLY A 577 15.82 27.96 30.73
N HIS A 578 15.86 26.71 31.13
CA HIS A 578 16.70 26.18 32.20
C HIS A 578 16.97 24.73 31.88
#